data_c206bfec61af5014f780db41930b5e56
#
_entry.id   c206bfec61af5014f780db41930b5e56
#
_cell.length_a   1.000
_cell.length_b   1.000
_cell.length_c   1.000
_cell.angle_alpha   90.00
_cell.angle_beta   90.00
_cell.angle_gamma   90.00
#
_symmetry.space_group_name_H-M   'P 1'
#
loop_
_entity.id
_entity.type
_entity.pdbx_description
1 polymer ?
#
loop_
_entity_poly.entity_id
_entity_poly.type
_entity_poly.pdbx_seq_one_letter_code
_entity_poly.pdbx_strand_id
1 'polypeptide(L)'
;MAANGIVIVDKPQGWTSQDVTAKLRGVFHQKRIGHGGTLDPMATGVLPVFVGRATRAVEFFESAEKGYEAGLCLGRVTNTQDTTGETLEEHPVTVSRADVEAILSQFTGEIDQIPPMYSAVKINGQKLYQLARQGKEIERKPRRITIHSLRLLEGEELRLEVLCSKGTYIRTLCHDIGTALGCGGCMSSLRRTRAGCFTLADSIPLETLIAAEHPEQYLRPVDSLFADLPAVTLTAEQVKPCRNGAAIA
;
A
#
# COMPACT_ATOMS: atom_id res chain seq x y z
N MET A 1 7.69 -15.17 -26.35
CA MET A 1 6.39 -14.46 -26.23
C MET A 1 6.62 -13.24 -25.33
N ALA A 2 5.86 -12.14 -25.48
CA ALA A 2 6.03 -10.99 -24.59
C ALA A 2 5.62 -11.36 -23.16
N ALA A 3 6.39 -10.93 -22.16
CA ALA A 3 6.11 -11.18 -20.75
C ALA A 3 4.72 -10.65 -20.36
N ASN A 4 3.94 -11.49 -19.67
CA ASN A 4 2.57 -11.14 -19.27
C ASN A 4 2.19 -11.89 -17.99
N GLY A 5 1.81 -11.18 -16.94
CA GLY A 5 1.44 -11.74 -15.65
C GLY A 5 1.61 -10.75 -14.52
N ILE A 6 1.64 -11.26 -13.29
CA ILE A 6 1.79 -10.49 -12.05
C ILE A 6 3.04 -10.98 -11.34
N VAL A 7 3.93 -10.08 -10.95
CA VAL A 7 5.04 -10.38 -10.06
C VAL A 7 4.84 -9.64 -8.74
N ILE A 8 5.06 -10.34 -7.63
CA ILE A 8 4.93 -9.74 -6.30
C ILE A 8 6.34 -9.40 -5.83
N VAL A 9 6.61 -8.10 -5.75
CA VAL A 9 7.93 -7.60 -5.37
C VAL A 9 7.96 -7.32 -3.87
N ASP A 10 8.98 -7.83 -3.17
CA ASP A 10 9.36 -7.25 -1.87
C ASP A 10 10.12 -5.95 -2.16
N LYS A 11 9.40 -4.83 -2.06
CA LYS A 11 9.96 -3.51 -2.37
C LYS A 11 11.00 -3.13 -1.32
N PRO A 12 12.24 -2.86 -1.69
CA PRO A 12 13.25 -2.39 -0.76
C PRO A 12 13.00 -0.94 -0.34
N GLN A 13 13.59 -0.54 0.78
CA GLN A 13 13.60 0.84 1.24
C GLN A 13 14.35 1.75 0.25
N GLY A 14 13.97 3.03 0.20
CA GLY A 14 14.59 4.04 -0.64
C GLY A 14 14.08 4.10 -2.10
N TRP A 15 13.34 3.10 -2.54
CA TRP A 15 12.72 3.06 -3.87
C TRP A 15 11.29 3.57 -3.83
N THR A 16 10.88 4.37 -4.81
CA THR A 16 9.46 4.60 -5.06
C THR A 16 8.84 3.41 -5.79
N SER A 17 7.52 3.24 -5.70
CA SER A 17 6.82 2.21 -6.49
C SER A 17 6.99 2.43 -8.00
N GLN A 18 7.20 3.69 -8.44
CA GLN A 18 7.47 4.04 -9.84
C GLN A 18 8.89 3.63 -10.27
N ASP A 19 9.88 3.78 -9.41
CA ASP A 19 11.26 3.34 -9.70
C ASP A 19 11.30 1.83 -9.89
N VAL A 20 10.58 1.07 -9.04
CA VAL A 20 10.45 -0.38 -9.19
C VAL A 20 9.84 -0.73 -10.55
N THR A 21 8.70 -0.10 -10.92
CA THR A 21 8.09 -0.38 -12.24
C THR A 21 8.99 0.05 -13.40
N ALA A 22 9.72 1.16 -13.27
CA ALA A 22 10.67 1.63 -14.28
C ALA A 22 11.81 0.62 -14.46
N LYS A 23 12.38 0.11 -13.37
CA LYS A 23 13.43 -0.91 -13.39
C LYS A 23 12.95 -2.20 -14.06
N LEU A 24 11.76 -2.66 -13.68
CA LEU A 24 11.19 -3.90 -14.20
C LEU A 24 10.82 -3.82 -15.69
N ARG A 25 10.62 -2.62 -16.28
CA ARG A 25 10.49 -2.49 -17.74
C ARG A 25 11.72 -3.01 -18.48
N GLY A 26 12.91 -2.74 -17.93
CA GLY A 26 14.18 -3.29 -18.48
C GLY A 26 14.29 -4.80 -18.25
N VAL A 27 13.96 -5.27 -17.01
CA VAL A 27 14.05 -6.69 -16.63
C VAL A 27 13.15 -7.58 -17.49
N PHE A 28 11.90 -7.17 -17.72
CA PHE A 28 10.94 -7.95 -18.52
C PHE A 28 10.90 -7.57 -20.00
N HIS A 29 11.74 -6.63 -20.45
CA HIS A 29 11.70 -6.07 -21.82
C HIS A 29 10.29 -5.67 -22.26
N GLN A 30 9.54 -5.06 -21.32
CA GLN A 30 8.12 -4.76 -21.48
C GLN A 30 7.81 -3.31 -21.12
N LYS A 31 7.27 -2.53 -22.08
CA LYS A 31 6.91 -1.12 -21.86
C LYS A 31 5.73 -0.94 -20.91
N ARG A 32 4.75 -1.84 -20.98
CA ARG A 32 3.52 -1.77 -20.19
C ARG A 32 3.73 -2.49 -18.86
N ILE A 33 3.98 -1.72 -17.81
CA ILE A 33 4.09 -2.19 -16.42
C ILE A 33 3.41 -1.17 -15.52
N GLY A 34 2.63 -1.66 -14.54
CA GLY A 34 1.97 -0.88 -13.49
C GLY A 34 1.99 -1.59 -12.16
N HIS A 35 1.67 -0.90 -11.07
CA HIS A 35 1.63 -1.50 -9.72
C HIS A 35 0.24 -1.40 -9.09
N GLY A 36 -0.09 -2.33 -8.19
CA GLY A 36 -1.35 -2.42 -7.47
C GLY A 36 -1.32 -1.69 -6.12
N GLY A 37 -1.00 -0.41 -6.12
CA GLY A 37 -1.00 0.44 -4.92
C GLY A 37 0.37 0.95 -4.53
N THR A 38 0.45 2.26 -4.35
CA THR A 38 1.69 2.97 -4.03
C THR A 38 2.20 2.61 -2.62
N LEU A 39 3.51 2.49 -2.50
CA LEU A 39 4.27 2.52 -1.25
C LEU A 39 5.20 3.73 -1.28
N ASP A 40 5.31 4.42 -0.15
CA ASP A 40 6.25 5.53 0.05
C ASP A 40 7.72 5.03 -0.07
N PRO A 41 8.70 5.91 -0.32
CA PRO A 41 10.11 5.50 -0.45
C PRO A 41 10.63 4.77 0.79
N MET A 42 10.27 5.22 2.00
CA MET A 42 10.68 4.58 3.25
C MET A 42 10.02 3.22 3.48
N ALA A 43 8.85 2.98 2.88
CA ALA A 43 8.09 1.75 3.07
C ALA A 43 8.70 0.58 2.30
N THR A 44 8.55 -0.62 2.85
CA THR A 44 9.00 -1.89 2.27
C THR A 44 7.84 -2.88 2.09
N GLY A 45 8.11 -4.04 1.50
CA GLY A 45 7.18 -5.16 1.49
C GLY A 45 6.38 -5.32 0.20
N VAL A 46 5.26 -5.98 0.29
CA VAL A 46 4.45 -6.52 -0.81
C VAL A 46 4.01 -5.43 -1.80
N LEU A 47 4.58 -5.45 -3.00
CA LEU A 47 4.19 -4.58 -4.12
C LEU A 47 3.81 -5.45 -5.33
N PRO A 48 2.52 -5.69 -5.58
CA PRO A 48 2.09 -6.38 -6.79
C PRO A 48 2.36 -5.50 -8.01
N VAL A 49 3.09 -6.05 -8.99
CA VAL A 49 3.44 -5.40 -10.25
C VAL A 49 2.85 -6.20 -11.41
N PHE A 50 2.10 -5.51 -12.24
CA PHE A 50 1.39 -6.07 -13.38
C PHE A 50 2.18 -5.81 -14.67
N VAL A 51 2.49 -6.87 -15.40
CA VAL A 51 3.34 -6.87 -16.58
C VAL A 51 2.53 -7.15 -17.84
N GLY A 52 2.72 -6.36 -18.88
CA GLY A 52 2.06 -6.55 -20.17
C GLY A 52 0.55 -6.30 -20.14
N ARG A 53 -0.24 -7.24 -20.66
CA ARG A 53 -1.71 -7.15 -20.68
C ARG A 53 -2.33 -7.24 -19.29
N ALA A 54 -1.61 -7.83 -18.33
CA ALA A 54 -2.04 -7.93 -16.93
C ALA A 54 -2.31 -6.55 -16.30
N THR A 55 -1.74 -5.46 -16.83
CA THR A 55 -2.04 -4.09 -16.34
C THR A 55 -3.52 -3.73 -16.38
N ARG A 56 -4.34 -4.40 -17.22
CA ARG A 56 -5.79 -4.21 -17.23
C ARG A 56 -6.48 -4.76 -15.98
N ALA A 57 -5.83 -5.71 -15.29
CA ALA A 57 -6.39 -6.31 -14.08
C ALA A 57 -6.13 -5.46 -12.83
N VAL A 58 -5.36 -4.37 -12.91
CA VAL A 58 -5.12 -3.45 -11.78
C VAL A 58 -6.41 -2.91 -11.19
N GLU A 59 -7.41 -2.61 -12.02
CA GLU A 59 -8.71 -2.09 -11.58
C GLU A 59 -9.44 -3.04 -10.61
N PHE A 60 -9.35 -4.35 -10.82
CA PHE A 60 -9.92 -5.36 -9.92
C PHE A 60 -9.16 -5.48 -8.60
N PHE A 61 -7.91 -5.02 -8.57
CA PHE A 61 -7.05 -5.05 -7.40
C PHE A 61 -7.11 -3.76 -6.56
N GLU A 62 -7.62 -2.65 -7.12
CA GLU A 62 -7.64 -1.35 -6.43
C GLU A 62 -8.43 -1.36 -5.12
N SER A 63 -9.52 -2.14 -5.05
CA SER A 63 -10.36 -2.26 -3.85
C SER A 63 -9.81 -3.20 -2.79
N ALA A 64 -8.76 -3.95 -3.07
CA ALA A 64 -8.21 -4.94 -2.17
C ALA A 64 -7.75 -4.34 -0.82
N GLU A 65 -7.96 -5.07 0.25
CA GLU A 65 -7.45 -4.75 1.58
C GLU A 65 -5.92 -4.80 1.62
N LYS A 66 -5.33 -4.09 2.58
CA LYS A 66 -3.88 -4.06 2.81
C LYS A 66 -3.56 -4.31 4.26
N GLY A 67 -2.54 -5.14 4.49
CA GLY A 67 -1.97 -5.39 5.80
C GLY A 67 -0.62 -4.71 5.94
N TYR A 68 -0.35 -4.16 7.12
CA TYR A 68 0.89 -3.45 7.41
C TYR A 68 1.41 -3.76 8.80
N GLU A 69 2.73 -3.71 8.94
CA GLU A 69 3.41 -3.45 10.19
C GLU A 69 4.00 -2.04 10.13
N ALA A 70 3.70 -1.21 11.14
CA ALA A 70 4.12 0.18 11.19
C ALA A 70 4.76 0.50 12.54
N GLY A 71 5.90 1.17 12.52
CA GLY A 71 6.50 1.75 13.72
C GLY A 71 5.79 3.05 14.08
N LEU A 72 5.41 3.19 15.35
CA LEU A 72 4.84 4.40 15.93
C LEU A 72 5.91 5.14 16.74
N CYS A 73 6.24 6.36 16.32
CA CYS A 73 7.13 7.27 17.05
C CYS A 73 6.25 8.31 17.75
N LEU A 74 6.24 8.30 19.08
CA LEU A 74 5.55 9.30 19.90
C LEU A 74 6.47 10.48 20.25
N GLY A 75 5.87 11.60 20.62
CA GLY A 75 6.59 12.79 21.05
C GLY A 75 7.07 13.68 19.90
N ARG A 76 6.82 13.32 18.66
CA ARG A 76 7.30 14.05 17.47
C ARG A 76 6.22 14.22 16.43
N VAL A 77 5.98 15.45 16.02
CA VAL A 77 5.08 15.79 14.89
C VAL A 77 5.91 16.28 13.71
N THR A 78 5.66 15.76 12.52
CA THR A 78 6.39 16.13 11.31
C THR A 78 5.44 16.55 10.18
N ASN A 79 5.93 17.35 9.24
CA ASN A 79 5.17 17.82 8.09
C ASN A 79 4.75 16.70 7.12
N THR A 80 5.45 15.56 7.12
CA THR A 80 5.13 14.37 6.30
C THR A 80 4.32 13.31 7.05
N GLN A 81 4.15 13.47 8.38
CA GLN A 81 3.58 12.47 9.30
C GLN A 81 4.41 11.17 9.39
N ASP A 82 5.69 11.22 9.00
CA ASP A 82 6.69 10.18 9.18
C ASP A 82 8.03 10.78 9.61
N THR A 83 8.97 9.96 10.07
CA THR A 83 10.26 10.42 10.60
C THR A 83 11.20 10.99 9.54
N THR A 84 10.86 10.94 8.24
CA THR A 84 11.69 11.52 7.16
C THR A 84 11.42 13.01 6.93
N GLY A 85 10.31 13.52 7.48
CA GLY A 85 9.93 14.93 7.37
C GLY A 85 10.62 15.84 8.37
N GLU A 86 10.43 17.14 8.15
CA GLU A 86 10.86 18.17 9.09
C GLU A 86 10.03 18.11 10.37
N THR A 87 10.68 18.18 11.52
CA THR A 87 10.01 18.25 12.81
C THR A 87 9.32 19.59 12.98
N LEU A 88 8.02 19.55 13.23
CA LEU A 88 7.20 20.75 13.51
C LEU A 88 7.07 20.97 15.01
N GLU A 89 6.89 19.88 15.77
CA GLU A 89 6.70 19.92 17.22
C GLU A 89 7.39 18.72 17.88
N GLU A 90 7.89 18.92 19.11
CA GLU A 90 8.39 17.88 19.98
C GLU A 90 7.74 18.03 21.36
N HIS A 91 7.30 16.90 21.92
CA HIS A 91 6.62 16.84 23.20
C HIS A 91 7.22 15.74 24.08
N PRO A 92 7.21 15.91 25.41
CA PRO A 92 7.57 14.83 26.33
C PRO A 92 6.60 13.64 26.17
N VAL A 93 7.15 12.43 26.15
CA VAL A 93 6.36 11.20 26.12
C VAL A 93 6.22 10.70 27.56
N THR A 94 5.03 10.89 28.13
CA THR A 94 4.69 10.44 29.50
C THR A 94 3.74 9.24 29.49
N VAL A 95 3.26 8.86 28.31
CA VAL A 95 2.32 7.75 28.12
C VAL A 95 3.05 6.41 28.10
N SER A 96 2.42 5.41 28.68
CA SER A 96 2.91 4.04 28.70
C SER A 96 2.43 3.25 27.47
N ARG A 97 3.01 2.07 27.26
CA ARG A 97 2.53 1.11 26.25
C ARG A 97 1.07 0.74 26.45
N ALA A 98 0.62 0.58 27.70
CA ALA A 98 -0.76 0.26 28.05
C ALA A 98 -1.73 1.39 27.64
N ASP A 99 -1.30 2.66 27.77
CA ASP A 99 -2.11 3.80 27.32
C ASP A 99 -2.28 3.79 25.80
N VAL A 100 -1.22 3.45 25.05
CA VAL A 100 -1.32 3.29 23.58
C VAL A 100 -2.31 2.19 23.26
N GLU A 101 -2.20 1.02 23.88
CA GLU A 101 -3.09 -0.12 23.61
C GLU A 101 -4.57 0.20 23.91
N ALA A 102 -4.82 0.92 24.98
CA ALA A 102 -6.18 1.29 25.42
C ALA A 102 -6.94 2.15 24.40
N ILE A 103 -6.24 3.00 23.65
CA ILE A 103 -6.91 3.90 22.69
C ILE A 103 -7.08 3.29 21.28
N LEU A 104 -6.42 2.18 20.95
CA LEU A 104 -6.46 1.61 19.59
C LEU A 104 -7.88 1.27 19.13
N SER A 105 -8.79 0.93 20.06
CA SER A 105 -10.17 0.67 19.75
C SER A 105 -10.92 1.87 19.13
N GLN A 106 -10.49 3.10 19.43
CA GLN A 106 -11.06 4.32 18.84
C GLN A 106 -10.72 4.48 17.35
N PHE A 107 -9.66 3.80 16.87
CA PHE A 107 -9.20 3.83 15.49
C PHE A 107 -9.56 2.56 14.72
N THR A 108 -10.38 1.69 15.29
CA THR A 108 -10.85 0.44 14.65
C THR A 108 -12.27 0.61 14.14
N GLY A 109 -12.60 -0.02 13.01
CA GLY A 109 -13.88 0.12 12.32
C GLY A 109 -13.88 1.23 11.27
N GLU A 110 -15.04 1.81 11.00
CA GLU A 110 -15.18 2.92 10.04
C GLU A 110 -14.81 4.24 10.70
N ILE A 111 -13.82 4.91 10.16
CA ILE A 111 -13.34 6.22 10.64
C ILE A 111 -13.18 7.19 9.48
N ASP A 112 -13.22 8.48 9.80
CA ASP A 112 -12.90 9.54 8.85
C ASP A 112 -11.44 9.94 9.00
N GLN A 113 -10.68 9.90 7.91
CA GLN A 113 -9.27 10.25 7.88
C GLN A 113 -9.02 11.39 6.89
N ILE A 114 -8.29 12.43 7.32
CA ILE A 114 -7.84 13.51 6.44
C ILE A 114 -6.55 13.06 5.75
N PRO A 115 -6.54 12.94 4.40
CA PRO A 115 -5.33 12.54 3.67
C PRO A 115 -4.17 13.52 3.94
N PRO A 116 -2.92 13.05 4.08
CA PRO A 116 -1.79 13.94 4.29
C PRO A 116 -1.50 14.79 3.04
N MET A 117 -0.86 15.95 3.22
CA MET A 117 -0.43 16.79 2.10
C MET A 117 0.55 16.06 1.18
N TYR A 118 1.42 15.23 1.73
CA TYR A 118 2.33 14.37 0.97
C TYR A 118 1.65 13.10 0.47
N SER A 119 0.60 13.26 -0.37
CA SER A 119 -0.15 12.15 -0.97
C SER A 119 -0.37 12.34 -2.48
N ALA A 120 -0.74 11.25 -3.16
CA ALA A 120 -1.07 11.26 -4.59
C ALA A 120 -2.52 11.71 -4.88
N VAL A 121 -3.28 12.09 -3.86
CA VAL A 121 -4.64 12.64 -4.01
C VAL A 121 -4.59 13.87 -4.89
N LYS A 122 -5.53 13.97 -5.83
CA LYS A 122 -5.67 15.14 -6.71
C LYS A 122 -6.79 16.04 -6.21
N ILE A 123 -6.51 17.35 -6.13
CA ILE A 123 -7.50 18.39 -5.93
C ILE A 123 -7.30 19.40 -7.06
N ASN A 124 -8.38 19.77 -7.76
CA ASN A 124 -8.33 20.65 -8.93
C ASN A 124 -7.27 20.22 -9.98
N GLY A 125 -7.13 18.91 -10.21
CA GLY A 125 -6.19 18.34 -11.19
C GLY A 125 -4.73 18.25 -10.74
N GLN A 126 -4.34 18.85 -9.62
CA GLN A 126 -2.98 18.82 -9.07
C GLN A 126 -2.86 17.82 -7.93
N LYS A 127 -1.75 17.10 -7.85
CA LYS A 127 -1.48 16.16 -6.75
C LYS A 127 -1.04 16.91 -5.49
N LEU A 128 -1.55 16.52 -4.32
CA LEU A 128 -1.26 17.16 -3.04
C LEU A 128 0.24 17.27 -2.76
N TYR A 129 1.02 16.22 -3.02
CA TYR A 129 2.47 16.24 -2.76
C TYR A 129 3.21 17.29 -3.61
N GLN A 130 2.68 17.65 -4.80
CA GLN A 130 3.28 18.73 -5.63
C GLN A 130 3.04 20.09 -5.02
N LEU A 131 1.88 20.31 -4.42
CA LEU A 131 1.56 21.54 -3.68
C LEU A 131 2.37 21.62 -2.38
N ALA A 132 2.49 20.51 -1.64
CA ALA A 132 3.29 20.44 -0.43
C ALA A 132 4.76 20.82 -0.68
N ARG A 133 5.37 20.33 -1.76
CA ARG A 133 6.74 20.70 -2.16
C ARG A 133 6.91 22.18 -2.53
N GLN A 134 5.82 22.88 -2.84
CA GLN A 134 5.80 24.32 -3.08
C GLN A 134 5.50 25.14 -1.80
N GLY A 135 5.43 24.47 -0.64
CA GLY A 135 5.06 25.08 0.64
C GLY A 135 3.59 25.51 0.72
N LYS A 136 2.73 24.97 -0.18
CA LYS A 136 1.30 25.29 -0.20
C LYS A 136 0.54 24.22 0.57
N GLU A 137 -0.21 24.65 1.56
CA GLU A 137 -1.20 23.83 2.24
C GLU A 137 -2.60 24.17 1.76
N ILE A 138 -3.43 23.17 1.53
CA ILE A 138 -4.82 23.33 1.11
C ILE A 138 -5.74 22.51 1.98
N GLU A 139 -6.97 22.95 2.15
CA GLU A 139 -8.00 22.22 2.85
C GLU A 139 -8.27 20.88 2.18
N ARG A 140 -8.34 19.81 2.98
CA ARG A 140 -8.59 18.44 2.55
C ARG A 140 -9.84 17.92 3.23
N LYS A 141 -10.74 17.36 2.44
CA LYS A 141 -11.95 16.74 2.98
C LYS A 141 -11.61 15.38 3.61
N PRO A 142 -12.19 15.04 4.76
CA PRO A 142 -12.10 13.70 5.32
C PRO A 142 -12.59 12.65 4.32
N ARG A 143 -12.00 11.46 4.40
CA ARG A 143 -12.40 10.30 3.62
C ARG A 143 -12.72 9.15 4.54
N ARG A 144 -13.84 8.51 4.29
CA ARG A 144 -14.23 7.30 5.01
C ARG A 144 -13.29 6.16 4.64
N ILE A 145 -12.68 5.56 5.66
CA ILE A 145 -11.85 4.37 5.56
C ILE A 145 -12.29 3.36 6.63
N THR A 146 -11.87 2.10 6.47
CA THR A 146 -12.13 1.06 7.46
C THR A 146 -10.82 0.46 7.94
N ILE A 147 -10.60 0.45 9.25
CA ILE A 147 -9.56 -0.33 9.90
C ILE A 147 -10.20 -1.62 10.39
N HIS A 148 -9.93 -2.72 9.71
CA HIS A 148 -10.54 -4.03 10.02
C HIS A 148 -9.95 -4.63 11.30
N SER A 149 -8.64 -4.44 11.51
CA SER A 149 -7.96 -4.78 12.75
C SER A 149 -6.78 -3.85 13.00
N LEU A 150 -6.56 -3.55 14.28
CA LEU A 150 -5.45 -2.74 14.75
C LEU A 150 -5.00 -3.28 16.10
N ARG A 151 -3.75 -3.67 16.21
CA ARG A 151 -3.17 -4.16 17.45
C ARG A 151 -1.72 -3.72 17.62
N LEU A 152 -1.30 -3.60 18.86
CA LEU A 152 0.08 -3.34 19.21
C LEU A 152 0.84 -4.68 19.26
N LEU A 153 1.93 -4.79 18.49
CA LEU A 153 2.78 -5.99 18.49
C LEU A 153 3.63 -6.03 19.75
N GLU A 154 3.96 -7.22 20.24
CA GLU A 154 4.88 -7.39 21.36
C GLU A 154 6.29 -6.85 21.04
N GLY A 155 7.03 -6.47 22.07
CA GLY A 155 8.40 -5.96 21.98
C GLY A 155 8.58 -4.59 22.62
N GLU A 156 9.81 -4.09 22.64
CA GLU A 156 10.16 -2.79 23.23
C GLU A 156 9.67 -1.61 22.38
N GLU A 157 9.78 -1.76 21.06
CA GLU A 157 9.31 -0.73 20.13
C GLU A 157 7.77 -0.74 20.00
N LEU A 158 7.21 0.44 19.81
CA LEU A 158 5.78 0.58 19.50
C LEU A 158 5.54 0.26 18.02
N ARG A 159 5.16 -0.97 17.73
CA ARG A 159 4.81 -1.43 16.39
C ARG A 159 3.34 -1.84 16.31
N LEU A 160 2.65 -1.29 15.33
CA LEU A 160 1.25 -1.56 15.06
C LEU A 160 1.14 -2.59 13.92
N GLU A 161 0.30 -3.59 14.10
CA GLU A 161 -0.22 -4.40 12.99
C GLU A 161 -1.58 -3.85 12.59
N VAL A 162 -1.75 -3.59 11.29
CA VAL A 162 -2.94 -2.93 10.74
C VAL A 162 -3.46 -3.72 9.54
N LEU A 163 -4.75 -4.07 9.54
CA LEU A 163 -5.47 -4.51 8.35
C LEU A 163 -6.53 -3.45 8.02
N CYS A 164 -6.51 -2.93 6.79
CA CYS A 164 -7.34 -1.79 6.45
C CYS A 164 -7.83 -1.82 4.99
N SER A 165 -8.86 -1.03 4.74
CA SER A 165 -9.41 -0.76 3.41
C SER A 165 -8.44 0.05 2.55
N LYS A 166 -8.72 0.11 1.24
CA LYS A 166 -8.02 1.01 0.32
C LYS A 166 -8.12 2.47 0.77
N GLY A 167 -7.09 3.25 0.42
CA GLY A 167 -7.07 4.69 0.67
C GLY A 167 -6.67 5.09 2.09
N THR A 168 -6.41 4.13 2.97
CA THR A 168 -5.90 4.38 4.31
C THR A 168 -4.44 4.84 4.27
N TYR A 169 -4.14 5.92 5.00
CA TYR A 169 -2.79 6.44 5.21
C TYR A 169 -2.30 6.05 6.60
N ILE A 170 -1.35 5.12 6.65
CA ILE A 170 -0.79 4.64 7.94
C ILE A 170 -0.02 5.75 8.64
N ARG A 171 0.59 6.67 7.89
CA ARG A 171 1.21 7.89 8.45
C ARG A 171 0.22 8.74 9.23
N THR A 172 -0.96 8.96 8.66
CA THR A 172 -2.02 9.72 9.34
C THR A 172 -2.57 8.95 10.54
N LEU A 173 -2.71 7.62 10.46
CA LEU A 173 -3.11 6.80 11.60
C LEU A 173 -2.12 6.96 12.77
N CYS A 174 -0.81 6.90 12.53
CA CYS A 174 0.21 7.11 13.57
C CYS A 174 0.15 8.54 14.14
N HIS A 175 -0.05 9.54 13.29
CA HIS A 175 -0.21 10.93 13.71
C HIS A 175 -1.44 11.12 14.59
N ASP A 176 -2.59 10.59 14.19
CA ASP A 176 -3.86 10.72 14.91
C ASP A 176 -3.81 9.99 16.27
N ILE A 177 -3.17 8.80 16.35
CA ILE A 177 -2.93 8.10 17.61
C ILE A 177 -2.07 8.95 18.56
N GLY A 178 -0.95 9.54 18.08
CA GLY A 178 -0.12 10.40 18.90
C GLY A 178 -0.83 11.66 19.36
N THR A 179 -1.69 12.22 18.52
CA THR A 179 -2.53 13.38 18.86
C THR A 179 -3.55 13.03 19.95
N ALA A 180 -4.22 11.88 19.84
CA ALA A 180 -5.19 11.42 20.85
C ALA A 180 -4.53 11.11 22.20
N LEU A 181 -3.24 10.72 22.20
CA LEU A 181 -2.43 10.53 23.40
C LEU A 181 -1.93 11.85 24.00
N GLY A 182 -2.12 12.98 23.30
CA GLY A 182 -1.71 14.32 23.76
C GLY A 182 -0.21 14.61 23.68
N CYS A 183 0.59 13.70 23.12
CA CYS A 183 2.04 13.90 22.97
C CYS A 183 2.50 14.04 21.52
N GLY A 184 1.60 13.99 20.55
CA GLY A 184 1.95 13.95 19.14
C GLY A 184 2.58 12.63 18.71
N GLY A 185 2.63 12.37 17.40
CA GLY A 185 3.23 11.15 16.87
C GLY A 185 3.40 11.20 15.36
N CYS A 186 4.28 10.31 14.87
CA CYS A 186 4.49 10.08 13.45
C CYS A 186 4.88 8.63 13.20
N MET A 187 4.88 8.21 11.94
CA MET A 187 5.28 6.87 11.54
C MET A 187 6.81 6.77 11.43
N SER A 188 7.44 5.80 12.09
CA SER A 188 8.90 5.58 12.04
C SER A 188 9.32 4.56 11.00
N SER A 189 8.48 3.57 10.72
CA SER A 189 8.73 2.53 9.71
C SER A 189 7.42 2.02 9.13
N LEU A 190 7.48 1.44 7.93
CA LEU A 190 6.32 0.81 7.31
C LEU A 190 6.74 -0.40 6.48
N ARG A 191 6.15 -1.56 6.77
CA ARG A 191 6.24 -2.74 5.95
C ARG A 191 4.85 -3.22 5.54
N ARG A 192 4.57 -3.27 4.24
CA ARG A 192 3.32 -3.85 3.78
C ARG A 192 3.45 -5.37 3.78
N THR A 193 2.70 -6.04 4.64
CA THR A 193 2.73 -7.50 4.82
C THR A 193 1.75 -8.22 3.90
N ARG A 194 0.68 -7.51 3.49
CA ARG A 194 -0.39 -8.03 2.63
C ARG A 194 -0.91 -6.99 1.66
N ALA A 195 -1.25 -7.41 0.46
CA ALA A 195 -1.99 -6.63 -0.53
C ALA A 195 -2.97 -7.56 -1.27
N GLY A 196 -4.26 -7.47 -0.94
CA GLY A 196 -5.29 -8.40 -1.41
C GLY A 196 -4.96 -9.85 -1.01
N CYS A 197 -4.94 -10.73 -1.98
CA CYS A 197 -4.59 -12.15 -1.80
C CYS A 197 -3.07 -12.40 -1.64
N PHE A 198 -2.21 -11.40 -1.91
CA PHE A 198 -0.75 -11.58 -1.88
C PHE A 198 -0.16 -11.18 -0.53
N THR A 199 0.81 -11.96 -0.07
CA THR A 199 1.52 -11.81 1.20
C THR A 199 3.03 -11.70 1.00
N LEU A 200 3.80 -11.51 2.08
CA LEU A 200 5.27 -11.54 2.03
C LEU A 200 5.82 -12.88 1.54
N ALA A 201 5.13 -13.99 1.83
CA ALA A 201 5.54 -15.32 1.35
C ALA A 201 5.49 -15.47 -0.18
N ASP A 202 4.69 -14.62 -0.84
CA ASP A 202 4.56 -14.59 -2.30
C ASP A 202 5.59 -13.68 -2.95
N SER A 203 6.26 -12.83 -2.17
CA SER A 203 7.08 -11.75 -2.69
C SER A 203 8.51 -12.18 -2.98
N ILE A 204 9.09 -11.57 -4.01
CA ILE A 204 10.47 -11.77 -4.47
C ILE A 204 11.25 -10.49 -4.25
N PRO A 205 12.43 -10.52 -3.62
CA PRO A 205 13.30 -9.35 -3.52
C PRO A 205 13.59 -8.73 -4.88
N LEU A 206 13.57 -7.40 -4.96
CA LEU A 206 13.79 -6.69 -6.23
C LEU A 206 15.13 -7.04 -6.87
N GLU A 207 16.20 -7.17 -6.08
CA GLU A 207 17.53 -7.56 -6.53
C GLU A 207 17.55 -8.96 -7.16
N THR A 208 16.78 -9.91 -6.64
CA THR A 208 16.64 -11.24 -7.21
C THR A 208 16.01 -11.19 -8.60
N LEU A 209 14.98 -10.34 -8.79
CA LEU A 209 14.37 -10.15 -10.10
C LEU A 209 15.32 -9.48 -11.10
N ILE A 210 16.14 -8.53 -10.63
CA ILE A 210 17.12 -7.83 -11.46
C ILE A 210 18.24 -8.77 -11.93
N ALA A 211 18.67 -9.68 -11.05
CA ALA A 211 19.76 -10.62 -11.34
C ALA A 211 19.29 -11.88 -12.08
N ALA A 212 17.98 -12.10 -12.20
CA ALA A 212 17.46 -13.31 -12.82
C ALA A 212 17.73 -13.37 -14.33
N GLU A 213 18.27 -14.48 -14.80
CA GLU A 213 18.46 -14.77 -16.24
C GLU A 213 17.09 -14.96 -16.93
N HIS A 214 16.13 -15.58 -16.21
CA HIS A 214 14.78 -15.84 -16.69
C HIS A 214 13.73 -15.25 -15.72
N PRO A 215 13.55 -13.91 -15.67
CA PRO A 215 12.65 -13.27 -14.72
C PRO A 215 11.17 -13.63 -14.94
N GLU A 216 10.79 -14.09 -16.15
CA GLU A 216 9.44 -14.52 -16.48
C GLU A 216 8.95 -15.72 -15.66
N GLN A 217 9.85 -16.53 -15.09
CA GLN A 217 9.50 -17.64 -14.19
C GLN A 217 8.80 -17.18 -12.90
N TYR A 218 8.99 -15.92 -12.50
CA TYR A 218 8.34 -15.33 -11.33
C TYR A 218 6.97 -14.71 -11.62
N LEU A 219 6.55 -14.72 -12.90
CA LEU A 219 5.24 -14.19 -13.26
C LEU A 219 4.14 -15.19 -12.93
N ARG A 220 3.19 -14.74 -12.12
CA ARG A 220 1.95 -15.46 -11.85
C ARG A 220 0.91 -15.14 -12.93
N PRO A 221 0.02 -16.07 -13.28
CA PRO A 221 -1.08 -15.81 -14.19
C PRO A 221 -2.07 -14.80 -13.58
N VAL A 222 -2.78 -14.06 -14.44
CA VAL A 222 -3.70 -12.98 -14.00
C VAL A 222 -4.90 -13.53 -13.21
N ASP A 223 -5.34 -14.74 -13.53
CA ASP A 223 -6.45 -15.43 -12.86
C ASP A 223 -6.14 -15.77 -11.39
N SER A 224 -4.86 -15.75 -10.97
CA SER A 224 -4.48 -15.85 -9.56
C SER A 224 -5.11 -14.75 -8.67
N LEU A 225 -5.54 -13.62 -9.24
CA LEU A 225 -6.30 -12.59 -8.53
C LEU A 225 -7.71 -13.03 -8.13
N PHE A 226 -8.22 -14.03 -8.79
CA PHE A 226 -9.62 -14.48 -8.70
C PHE A 226 -9.74 -15.89 -8.13
N ALA A 227 -8.66 -16.42 -7.51
CA ALA A 227 -8.61 -17.79 -7.00
C ALA A 227 -9.72 -18.11 -6.00
N ASP A 228 -10.17 -17.11 -5.25
CA ASP A 228 -11.25 -17.25 -4.25
C ASP A 228 -12.66 -17.10 -4.85
N LEU A 229 -12.78 -16.82 -6.15
CA LEU A 229 -14.06 -16.69 -6.83
C LEU A 229 -14.52 -18.04 -7.41
N PRO A 230 -15.84 -18.27 -7.49
CA PRO A 230 -16.37 -19.46 -8.15
C PRO A 230 -15.93 -19.54 -9.62
N ALA A 231 -15.42 -20.69 -10.03
CA ALA A 231 -15.04 -20.96 -11.41
C ALA A 231 -16.19 -21.58 -12.18
N VAL A 232 -16.40 -21.11 -13.42
CA VAL A 232 -17.40 -21.67 -14.36
C VAL A 232 -16.65 -22.32 -15.51
N THR A 233 -16.93 -23.60 -15.77
CA THR A 233 -16.41 -24.31 -16.94
C THR A 233 -17.34 -24.08 -18.13
N LEU A 234 -16.79 -23.49 -19.20
CA LEU A 234 -17.54 -23.23 -20.42
C LEU A 234 -17.58 -24.46 -21.34
N THR A 235 -18.72 -24.69 -21.99
CA THR A 235 -18.79 -25.62 -23.11
C THR A 235 -18.07 -25.09 -24.34
N ALA A 236 -17.73 -25.94 -25.30
CA ALA A 236 -17.06 -25.52 -26.54
C ALA A 236 -17.84 -24.43 -27.30
N GLU A 237 -19.16 -24.47 -27.24
CA GLU A 237 -20.05 -23.50 -27.90
C GLU A 237 -20.05 -22.13 -27.19
N GLN A 238 -19.88 -22.13 -25.85
CA GLN A 238 -19.87 -20.91 -25.02
C GLN A 238 -18.52 -20.16 -25.09
N VAL A 239 -17.42 -20.83 -25.45
CA VAL A 239 -16.06 -20.23 -25.44
C VAL A 239 -15.97 -19.02 -26.36
N LYS A 240 -16.46 -19.13 -27.60
CA LYS A 240 -16.36 -18.04 -28.61
C LYS A 240 -17.21 -16.83 -28.23
N PRO A 241 -18.49 -16.97 -27.86
CA PRO A 241 -19.30 -15.86 -27.35
C PRO A 241 -18.69 -15.19 -26.13
N CYS A 242 -18.24 -15.97 -25.13
CA CYS A 242 -17.62 -15.44 -23.91
C CYS A 242 -16.36 -14.60 -24.22
N ARG A 243 -15.47 -15.09 -25.09
CA ARG A 243 -14.28 -14.35 -25.52
C ARG A 243 -14.60 -13.03 -26.22
N ASN A 244 -15.78 -12.90 -26.79
CA ASN A 244 -16.30 -11.69 -27.45
C ASN A 244 -17.12 -10.81 -26.49
N GLY A 245 -17.17 -11.14 -25.19
CA GLY A 245 -17.87 -10.36 -24.17
C GLY A 245 -19.39 -10.58 -24.13
N ALA A 246 -19.91 -11.64 -24.75
CA ALA A 246 -21.33 -11.99 -24.66
C ALA A 246 -21.64 -12.61 -23.29
N ALA A 247 -22.84 -12.32 -22.76
CA ALA A 247 -23.36 -13.00 -21.58
C ALA A 247 -23.53 -14.49 -21.87
N ILE A 248 -23.17 -15.31 -20.90
CA ILE A 248 -23.33 -16.76 -20.94
C ILE A 248 -24.46 -17.12 -19.98
N ALA A 249 -25.51 -17.70 -20.50
CA ALA A 249 -26.63 -18.23 -19.72
C ALA A 249 -26.32 -19.66 -19.25
#